data_1808f6a4bf71047d7706f64abd3c950f
#
_entry.id   1808f6a4bf71047d7706f64abd3c950f
#
_cell.length_a   1.000
_cell.length_b   1.000
_cell.length_c   1.000
_cell.angle_alpha   90.00
_cell.angle_beta   90.00
_cell.angle_gamma   90.00
#
_symmetry.space_group_name_H-M   'P 1'
#
loop_
_entity.id
_entity.type
_entity.pdbx_description
1 polymer ?
#
loop_
_entity_poly.entity_id
_entity_poly.type
_entity_poly.pdbx_seq_one_letter_code
_entity_poly.pdbx_strand_id
1 'polypeptide(L)'
;MKVLGYIRVSSNIQIKGYSLILQKNKIKEYCKLMDLELIEVYEDRGISGMSIDKRNGYKGMIEYLENKEIDGVIVWSLSRLGRKMTDIVGFLDELKKKKKKFFSIKENINNEDKIGSLIMNILSSINEFEVEVIRERIRDVKREKKKNFLVYGNDVYGWDKLNGKLVKNEDEFKIIRRVKRLRKKGVGWKNISCVLNEEGVKSKKGGIWYDGSLYNMMKNN
;
A
#
# COMPACT_ATOMS: atom_id res chain seq x y z
N MET A 1 -6.50 24.17 23.22
CA MET A 1 -6.38 22.95 22.44
C MET A 1 -4.92 22.83 21.99
N LYS A 2 -4.26 21.68 22.30
CA LYS A 2 -2.82 21.45 22.08
C LYS A 2 -2.59 20.83 20.71
N VAL A 3 -1.75 21.45 19.86
CA VAL A 3 -1.48 20.96 18.50
C VAL A 3 0.01 20.85 18.21
N LEU A 4 0.37 19.90 17.33
CA LEU A 4 1.72 19.77 16.78
C LEU A 4 1.76 20.40 15.39
N GLY A 5 2.81 21.17 15.10
CA GLY A 5 3.08 21.71 13.78
C GLY A 5 3.95 20.76 12.96
N TYR A 6 3.72 20.66 11.64
CA TYR A 6 4.63 19.97 10.74
C TYR A 6 4.95 20.80 9.51
N ILE A 7 6.24 20.91 9.22
CA ILE A 7 6.78 21.66 8.09
C ILE A 7 7.79 20.83 7.30
N ARG A 8 7.84 21.03 5.97
CA ARG A 8 8.76 20.30 5.10
C ARG A 8 9.19 21.11 3.88
N VAL A 9 10.46 20.94 3.48
CA VAL A 9 11.01 21.44 2.21
C VAL A 9 11.73 20.32 1.46
N SER A 10 11.61 20.30 0.13
CA SER A 10 12.10 19.21 -0.72
C SER A 10 13.40 19.46 -1.45
N SER A 11 13.98 20.66 -1.40
CA SER A 11 15.20 20.99 -2.13
C SER A 11 16.18 21.84 -1.33
N ASN A 12 17.48 21.72 -1.65
CA ASN A 12 18.53 22.51 -1.03
C ASN A 12 18.38 24.04 -1.26
N ILE A 13 17.72 24.45 -2.33
CA ILE A 13 17.44 25.87 -2.61
C ILE A 13 16.41 26.43 -1.63
N GLN A 14 15.42 25.62 -1.23
CA GLN A 14 14.42 25.98 -0.21
C GLN A 14 14.96 25.85 1.23
N ILE A 15 16.09 25.16 1.44
CA ILE A 15 16.76 25.03 2.74
C ILE A 15 17.41 26.35 3.18
N LYS A 16 17.71 27.28 2.26
CA LYS A 16 18.27 28.62 2.60
C LYS A 16 17.32 29.49 3.44
N GLY A 17 16.42 28.85 4.18
CA GLY A 17 15.81 29.42 5.38
C GLY A 17 14.43 30.06 5.18
N TYR A 18 14.15 30.72 4.08
CA TYR A 18 12.91 31.50 3.95
C TYR A 18 11.62 30.65 3.97
N SER A 19 11.63 29.49 3.31
CA SER A 19 10.40 28.67 3.18
C SER A 19 10.00 27.96 4.48
N LEU A 20 10.96 27.48 5.28
CA LEU A 20 10.66 26.85 6.59
C LEU A 20 10.24 27.88 7.62
N ILE A 21 10.97 29.01 7.69
CA ILE A 21 10.63 30.11 8.59
C ILE A 21 9.24 30.63 8.27
N LEU A 22 8.93 30.84 6.99
CA LEU A 22 7.61 31.28 6.55
C LEU A 22 6.50 30.30 6.99
N GLN A 23 6.68 28.98 6.77
CA GLN A 23 5.71 27.97 7.18
C GLN A 23 5.52 27.99 8.71
N LYS A 24 6.63 28.06 9.47
CA LYS A 24 6.60 28.12 10.94
C LYS A 24 5.87 29.36 11.45
N ASN A 25 6.14 30.52 10.85
CA ASN A 25 5.47 31.77 11.24
C ASN A 25 3.98 31.71 10.92
N LYS A 26 3.59 31.21 9.75
CA LYS A 26 2.16 31.05 9.38
C LYS A 26 1.43 30.09 10.31
N ILE A 27 2.07 28.99 10.73
CA ILE A 27 1.48 28.09 11.74
C ILE A 27 1.30 28.82 13.07
N LYS A 28 2.31 29.56 13.54
CA LYS A 28 2.21 30.32 14.79
C LYS A 28 1.12 31.39 14.74
N GLU A 29 1.05 32.16 13.64
CA GLU A 29 0.01 33.16 13.42
C GLU A 29 -1.39 32.53 13.47
N TYR A 30 -1.58 31.42 12.78
CA TYR A 30 -2.85 30.70 12.76
C TYR A 30 -3.23 30.16 14.15
N CYS A 31 -2.28 29.53 14.85
CA CYS A 31 -2.51 29.05 16.21
C CYS A 31 -2.94 30.16 17.15
N LYS A 32 -2.28 31.34 17.04
CA LYS A 32 -2.67 32.53 17.84
C LYS A 32 -4.07 33.02 17.49
N LEU A 33 -4.43 33.04 16.20
CA LEU A 33 -5.76 33.49 15.73
C LEU A 33 -6.88 32.58 16.22
N MET A 34 -6.61 31.25 16.23
CA MET A 34 -7.58 30.20 16.55
C MET A 34 -7.54 29.76 18.02
N ASP A 35 -6.79 30.44 18.86
CA ASP A 35 -6.59 30.11 20.30
C ASP A 35 -6.12 28.64 20.49
N LEU A 36 -5.14 28.23 19.67
CA LEU A 36 -4.50 26.92 19.72
C LEU A 36 -3.15 27.02 20.42
N GLU A 37 -2.85 26.09 21.30
CA GLU A 37 -1.55 25.95 21.96
C GLU A 37 -0.61 25.11 21.06
N LEU A 38 0.35 25.76 20.41
CA LEU A 38 1.36 25.08 19.59
C LEU A 38 2.45 24.51 20.49
N ILE A 39 2.46 23.20 20.69
CA ILE A 39 3.41 22.52 21.59
C ILE A 39 4.79 22.44 20.94
N GLU A 40 4.87 21.90 19.71
CA GLU A 40 6.13 21.70 19.00
C GLU A 40 5.92 21.75 17.49
N VAL A 41 7.00 22.08 16.74
CA VAL A 41 7.01 22.07 15.27
C VAL A 41 8.08 21.12 14.80
N TYR A 42 7.65 20.01 14.22
CA TYR A 42 8.50 19.01 13.59
C TYR A 42 8.86 19.42 12.18
N GLU A 43 10.12 19.18 11.79
CA GLU A 43 10.60 19.61 10.47
C GLU A 43 11.39 18.53 9.74
N ASP A 44 11.18 18.45 8.43
CA ASP A 44 11.98 17.64 7.51
C ASP A 44 12.61 18.52 6.43
N ARG A 45 13.94 18.52 6.38
CA ARG A 45 14.75 19.35 5.46
C ARG A 45 15.31 18.54 4.32
N GLY A 46 15.15 19.01 3.09
CA GLY A 46 15.75 18.39 1.91
C GLY A 46 15.16 17.03 1.54
N ILE A 47 14.04 16.63 2.14
CA ILE A 47 13.44 15.30 1.94
C ILE A 47 12.23 15.41 1.02
N SER A 48 12.24 14.60 -0.06
CA SER A 48 11.13 14.51 -1.00
C SER A 48 9.84 14.03 -0.32
N GLY A 49 8.70 14.58 -0.73
CA GLY A 49 7.38 14.10 -0.34
C GLY A 49 7.05 12.67 -0.77
N MET A 50 7.92 11.97 -1.50
CA MET A 50 7.70 10.61 -2.00
C MET A 50 8.23 9.52 -1.06
N SER A 51 9.04 9.85 -0.04
CA SER A 51 9.66 8.87 0.85
C SER A 51 9.38 9.20 2.30
N ILE A 52 8.40 8.54 2.91
CA ILE A 52 8.05 8.69 4.34
C ILE A 52 9.17 8.12 5.23
N ASP A 53 9.81 7.03 4.81
CA ASP A 53 10.82 6.33 5.62
C ASP A 53 12.02 7.19 6.01
N LYS A 54 12.34 8.22 5.24
CA LYS A 54 13.47 9.13 5.48
C LYS A 54 13.09 10.40 6.25
N ARG A 55 11.83 10.54 6.67
CA ARG A 55 11.32 11.74 7.34
C ARG A 55 11.35 11.57 8.86
N ASN A 56 12.45 11.92 9.47
CA ASN A 56 12.61 11.80 10.93
C ASN A 56 11.67 12.75 11.69
N GLY A 57 11.46 13.96 11.18
CA GLY A 57 10.50 14.92 11.76
C GLY A 57 9.07 14.39 11.73
N TYR A 58 8.65 13.81 10.59
CA TYR A 58 7.33 13.19 10.49
C TYR A 58 7.17 12.02 11.47
N LYS A 59 8.16 11.12 11.55
CA LYS A 59 8.12 9.98 12.49
C LYS A 59 8.03 10.44 13.95
N GLY A 60 8.85 11.41 14.34
CA GLY A 60 8.80 11.97 15.69
C GLY A 60 7.47 12.63 16.01
N MET A 61 6.86 13.33 15.03
CA MET A 61 5.51 13.87 15.19
C MET A 61 4.47 12.77 15.41
N ILE A 62 4.50 11.68 14.61
CA ILE A 62 3.57 10.55 14.75
C ILE A 62 3.72 9.87 16.12
N GLU A 63 4.95 9.67 16.58
CA GLU A 63 5.24 9.09 17.89
C GLU A 63 4.72 9.97 19.03
N TYR A 64 4.97 11.28 18.95
CA TYR A 64 4.50 12.22 19.96
C TYR A 64 2.96 12.38 19.95
N LEU A 65 2.33 12.15 18.80
CA LEU A 65 0.87 12.19 18.65
C LEU A 65 0.14 11.09 19.44
N GLU A 66 0.86 10.03 19.87
CA GLU A 66 0.31 9.01 20.78
C GLU A 66 -0.02 9.59 22.18
N ASN A 67 0.59 10.72 22.52
CA ASN A 67 0.27 11.40 23.80
C ASN A 67 -1.20 11.87 23.79
N LYS A 68 -1.94 11.48 24.82
CA LYS A 68 -3.36 11.81 24.98
C LYS A 68 -3.61 13.31 25.11
N GLU A 69 -2.63 14.07 25.58
CA GLU A 69 -2.75 15.52 25.76
C GLU A 69 -2.70 16.31 24.44
N ILE A 70 -2.26 15.70 23.35
CA ILE A 70 -2.23 16.33 22.04
C ILE A 70 -3.59 16.16 21.37
N ASP A 71 -4.19 17.26 20.93
CA ASP A 71 -5.52 17.29 20.32
C ASP A 71 -5.45 17.14 18.79
N GLY A 72 -4.34 17.55 18.15
CA GLY A 72 -4.28 17.50 16.69
C GLY A 72 -2.96 17.95 16.07
N VAL A 73 -2.98 18.01 14.74
CA VAL A 73 -1.84 18.40 13.88
C VAL A 73 -2.23 19.55 12.98
N ILE A 74 -1.31 20.50 12.80
CA ILE A 74 -1.44 21.63 11.90
C ILE A 74 -0.31 21.66 10.87
N VAL A 75 -0.64 21.88 9.61
CA VAL A 75 0.32 22.05 8.51
C VAL A 75 0.04 23.34 7.74
N TRP A 76 1.07 23.87 7.08
CA TRP A 76 0.87 25.00 6.16
C TRP A 76 0.01 24.58 4.95
N SER A 77 0.25 23.39 4.37
CA SER A 77 -0.53 22.85 3.25
C SER A 77 -0.46 21.32 3.23
N LEU A 78 -1.46 20.66 2.62
CA LEU A 78 -1.51 19.21 2.43
C LEU A 78 -0.25 18.66 1.73
N SER A 79 0.32 19.42 0.80
CA SER A 79 1.55 19.04 0.10
C SER A 79 2.78 18.89 1.02
N ARG A 80 2.71 19.33 2.27
CA ARG A 80 3.75 19.11 3.28
C ARG A 80 3.70 17.70 3.85
N LEU A 81 2.50 17.12 3.99
CA LEU A 81 2.33 15.73 4.43
C LEU A 81 2.84 14.73 3.40
N GLY A 82 2.47 14.88 2.14
CA GLY A 82 2.87 13.97 1.08
C GLY A 82 2.69 14.55 -0.32
N ARG A 83 3.28 13.90 -1.32
CA ARG A 83 2.99 14.16 -2.74
C ARG A 83 1.97 13.15 -3.29
N LYS A 84 1.94 11.96 -2.71
CA LYS A 84 0.96 10.93 -3.08
C LYS A 84 -0.32 11.16 -2.26
N MET A 85 -1.45 11.07 -2.93
CA MET A 85 -2.74 11.18 -2.28
C MET A 85 -2.94 10.05 -1.24
N THR A 86 -2.46 8.86 -1.54
CA THR A 86 -2.46 7.70 -0.63
C THR A 86 -1.84 8.01 0.74
N ASP A 87 -0.71 8.75 0.75
CA ASP A 87 0.01 9.08 1.99
C ASP A 87 -0.81 10.08 2.83
N ILE A 88 -1.42 11.06 2.16
CA ILE A 88 -2.25 12.07 2.80
C ILE A 88 -3.50 11.43 3.40
N VAL A 89 -4.23 10.65 2.61
CA VAL A 89 -5.45 9.97 3.06
C VAL A 89 -5.15 9.00 4.20
N GLY A 90 -4.07 8.20 4.08
CA GLY A 90 -3.67 7.29 5.15
C GLY A 90 -3.38 8.00 6.48
N PHE A 91 -2.68 9.15 6.42
CA PHE A 91 -2.44 9.97 7.61
C PHE A 91 -3.73 10.52 8.23
N LEU A 92 -4.64 10.99 7.39
CA LEU A 92 -5.91 11.56 7.85
C LEU A 92 -6.84 10.49 8.47
N ASP A 93 -6.85 9.29 7.91
CA ASP A 93 -7.55 8.13 8.47
C ASP A 93 -6.99 7.72 9.84
N GLU A 94 -5.66 7.79 9.98
CA GLU A 94 -4.99 7.53 11.27
C GLU A 94 -5.41 8.58 12.32
N LEU A 95 -5.40 9.85 11.97
CA LEU A 95 -5.88 10.92 12.86
C LEU A 95 -7.34 10.71 13.27
N LYS A 96 -8.20 10.34 12.31
CA LYS A 96 -9.61 10.05 12.57
C LYS A 96 -9.80 8.89 13.55
N LYS A 97 -9.06 7.79 13.38
CA LYS A 97 -9.07 6.64 14.31
C LYS A 97 -8.64 7.04 15.72
N LYS A 98 -7.63 7.91 15.83
CA LYS A 98 -7.13 8.43 17.11
C LYS A 98 -7.97 9.58 17.66
N LYS A 99 -9.04 10.00 16.97
CA LYS A 99 -9.90 11.16 17.30
C LYS A 99 -9.10 12.46 17.43
N LYS A 100 -8.05 12.61 16.62
CA LYS A 100 -7.23 13.82 16.56
C LYS A 100 -7.70 14.75 15.48
N LYS A 101 -7.52 16.06 15.72
CA LYS A 101 -7.90 17.12 14.79
C LYS A 101 -6.81 17.37 13.76
N PHE A 102 -7.22 17.89 12.60
CA PHE A 102 -6.31 18.22 11.52
C PHE A 102 -6.63 19.60 10.96
N PHE A 103 -5.59 20.40 10.77
CA PHE A 103 -5.69 21.75 10.20
C PHE A 103 -4.71 21.90 9.03
N SER A 104 -5.20 22.33 7.87
CA SER A 104 -4.40 22.77 6.75
C SER A 104 -4.70 24.23 6.43
N ILE A 105 -3.72 25.11 6.65
CA ILE A 105 -3.92 26.55 6.61
C ILE A 105 -4.22 27.04 5.19
N LYS A 106 -3.39 26.63 4.22
CA LYS A 106 -3.49 27.09 2.83
C LYS A 106 -4.81 26.67 2.17
N GLU A 107 -5.23 25.46 2.39
CA GLU A 107 -6.46 24.90 1.83
C GLU A 107 -7.70 25.23 2.69
N ASN A 108 -7.49 25.87 3.85
CA ASN A 108 -8.54 26.17 4.83
C ASN A 108 -9.38 24.93 5.19
N ILE A 109 -8.69 23.82 5.48
CA ILE A 109 -9.32 22.53 5.83
C ILE A 109 -9.18 22.31 7.33
N ASN A 110 -10.31 22.06 7.97
CA ASN A 110 -10.41 21.55 9.33
C ASN A 110 -11.32 20.30 9.29
N ASN A 111 -10.84 19.16 9.82
CA ASN A 111 -11.60 17.92 9.76
C ASN A 111 -12.84 17.90 10.68
N GLU A 112 -13.05 18.92 11.51
CA GLU A 112 -14.28 19.11 12.29
C GLU A 112 -15.39 19.81 11.50
N ASP A 113 -15.04 20.62 10.50
CA ASP A 113 -16.00 21.34 9.69
C ASP A 113 -16.67 20.41 8.69
N LYS A 114 -17.96 20.60 8.44
CA LYS A 114 -18.72 19.82 7.46
C LYS A 114 -18.07 19.86 6.07
N ILE A 115 -17.56 21.01 5.66
CA ILE A 115 -16.87 21.20 4.38
C ILE A 115 -15.52 20.46 4.39
N GLY A 116 -14.73 20.60 5.47
CA GLY A 116 -13.47 19.86 5.62
C GLY A 116 -13.68 18.35 5.58
N SER A 117 -14.68 17.83 6.30
CA SER A 117 -15.06 16.42 6.26
C SER A 117 -15.49 15.96 4.85
N LEU A 118 -16.24 16.78 4.12
CA LEU A 118 -16.61 16.49 2.72
C LEU A 118 -15.38 16.41 1.82
N ILE A 119 -14.47 17.38 1.90
CA ILE A 119 -13.22 17.37 1.13
C ILE A 119 -12.40 16.13 1.44
N MET A 120 -12.31 15.72 2.69
CA MET A 120 -11.60 14.51 3.11
C MET A 120 -12.21 13.25 2.51
N ASN A 121 -13.54 13.15 2.49
CA ASN A 121 -14.24 12.03 1.87
C ASN A 121 -14.01 11.99 0.34
N ILE A 122 -14.00 13.13 -0.34
CA ILE A 122 -13.69 13.24 -1.76
C ILE A 122 -12.25 12.77 -2.03
N LEU A 123 -11.28 13.22 -1.26
CA LEU A 123 -9.88 12.81 -1.39
C LEU A 123 -9.71 11.29 -1.19
N SER A 124 -10.40 10.71 -0.20
CA SER A 124 -10.42 9.26 0.03
C SER A 124 -11.01 8.50 -1.17
N SER A 125 -12.13 8.97 -1.71
CA SER A 125 -12.76 8.34 -2.89
C SER A 125 -11.90 8.40 -4.14
N ILE A 126 -11.19 9.51 -4.37
CA ILE A 126 -10.23 9.64 -5.49
C ILE A 126 -9.08 8.63 -5.31
N ASN A 127 -8.57 8.48 -4.09
CA ASN A 127 -7.52 7.52 -3.80
C ASN A 127 -7.97 6.07 -4.07
N GLU A 128 -9.17 5.70 -3.61
CA GLU A 128 -9.73 4.37 -3.88
C GLU A 128 -9.89 4.12 -5.39
N PHE A 129 -10.34 5.11 -6.14
CA PHE A 129 -10.44 5.04 -7.60
C PHE A 129 -9.06 4.84 -8.27
N GLU A 130 -8.03 5.59 -7.88
CA GLU A 130 -6.66 5.40 -8.40
C GLU A 130 -6.14 3.97 -8.15
N VAL A 131 -6.38 3.44 -6.96
CA VAL A 131 -5.99 2.06 -6.60
C VAL A 131 -6.73 1.03 -7.47
N GLU A 132 -8.03 1.23 -7.73
CA GLU A 132 -8.80 0.30 -8.57
C GLU A 132 -8.36 0.35 -10.03
N VAL A 133 -8.08 1.51 -10.59
CA VAL A 133 -7.52 1.66 -11.94
C VAL A 133 -6.17 0.93 -12.08
N ILE A 134 -5.30 1.01 -11.06
CA ILE A 134 -4.02 0.28 -11.05
C ILE A 134 -4.27 -1.24 -11.02
N ARG A 135 -5.20 -1.70 -10.19
CA ARG A 135 -5.57 -3.13 -10.11
C ARG A 135 -6.12 -3.65 -11.45
N GLU A 136 -6.94 -2.87 -12.11
CA GLU A 136 -7.50 -3.21 -13.42
C GLU A 136 -6.40 -3.35 -14.48
N ARG A 137 -5.49 -2.39 -14.57
CA ARG A 137 -4.32 -2.49 -15.48
C ARG A 137 -3.48 -3.74 -15.22
N ILE A 138 -3.24 -4.08 -13.94
CA ILE A 138 -2.50 -5.30 -13.59
C ILE A 138 -3.27 -6.55 -14.04
N ARG A 139 -4.60 -6.58 -13.86
CA ARG A 139 -5.45 -7.69 -14.33
C ARG A 139 -5.37 -7.86 -15.85
N ASP A 140 -5.42 -6.76 -16.58
CA ASP A 140 -5.37 -6.77 -18.07
C ASP A 140 -4.01 -7.24 -18.56
N VAL A 141 -2.92 -6.72 -18.03
CA VAL A 141 -1.57 -7.19 -18.35
C VAL A 141 -1.40 -8.69 -18.06
N LYS A 142 -1.94 -9.18 -16.94
CA LYS A 142 -1.90 -10.63 -16.62
C LYS A 142 -2.73 -11.43 -17.63
N ARG A 143 -3.91 -10.95 -18.01
CA ARG A 143 -4.79 -11.60 -18.99
C ARG A 143 -4.13 -11.69 -20.35
N GLU A 144 -3.49 -10.62 -20.80
CA GLU A 144 -2.76 -10.59 -22.06
C GLU A 144 -1.54 -11.51 -22.06
N LYS A 145 -0.74 -11.49 -20.99
CA LYS A 145 0.37 -12.43 -20.85
C LYS A 145 -0.10 -13.90 -20.85
N LYS A 146 -1.22 -14.20 -20.24
CA LYS A 146 -1.82 -15.53 -20.25
C LYS A 146 -2.22 -15.95 -21.66
N LYS A 147 -2.86 -15.07 -22.46
CA LYS A 147 -3.23 -15.33 -23.86
C LYS A 147 -2.02 -15.64 -24.74
N ASN A 148 -0.93 -14.94 -24.52
CA ASN A 148 0.29 -15.04 -25.32
C ASN A 148 1.31 -16.05 -24.79
N PHE A 149 0.93 -16.89 -23.78
CA PHE A 149 1.83 -17.83 -23.12
C PHE A 149 3.12 -17.19 -22.60
N LEU A 150 3.06 -15.94 -22.20
CA LEU A 150 4.19 -15.22 -21.61
C LEU A 150 4.29 -15.52 -20.10
N VAL A 151 5.51 -15.50 -19.58
CA VAL A 151 5.74 -15.72 -18.13
C VAL A 151 5.04 -14.64 -17.31
N TYR A 152 4.21 -15.07 -16.35
CA TYR A 152 3.58 -14.20 -15.36
C TYR A 152 3.31 -14.98 -14.07
N GLY A 153 3.58 -14.39 -12.93
CA GLY A 153 3.34 -15.03 -11.63
C GLY A 153 4.29 -16.19 -11.30
N ASN A 154 3.81 -17.08 -10.44
CA ASN A 154 4.57 -18.22 -9.94
C ASN A 154 4.71 -19.34 -10.96
N ASP A 155 5.58 -20.31 -10.66
CA ASP A 155 5.75 -21.52 -11.47
C ASP A 155 4.46 -22.36 -11.46
N VAL A 156 3.98 -22.71 -12.65
CA VAL A 156 2.77 -23.52 -12.84
C VAL A 156 3.19 -24.94 -13.26
N TYR A 157 2.68 -25.94 -12.54
CA TYR A 157 2.92 -27.34 -12.91
C TYR A 157 2.34 -27.64 -14.30
N GLY A 158 3.09 -28.29 -15.16
CA GLY A 158 2.76 -28.51 -16.57
C GLY A 158 3.46 -27.53 -17.52
N TRP A 159 4.08 -26.46 -17.01
CA TRP A 159 4.70 -25.43 -17.83
C TRP A 159 6.10 -25.07 -17.34
N ASP A 160 7.06 -25.05 -18.26
CA ASP A 160 8.42 -24.57 -18.02
C ASP A 160 8.60 -23.15 -18.54
N LYS A 161 9.48 -22.39 -17.90
CA LYS A 161 9.82 -21.03 -18.32
C LYS A 161 11.07 -21.07 -19.20
N LEU A 162 10.92 -20.79 -20.48
CA LEU A 162 12.03 -20.74 -21.42
C LEU A 162 12.01 -19.43 -22.18
N ASN A 163 13.08 -18.63 -22.11
CA ASN A 163 13.23 -17.36 -22.81
C ASN A 163 12.01 -16.42 -22.67
N GLY A 164 11.47 -16.31 -21.44
CA GLY A 164 10.33 -15.45 -21.14
C GLY A 164 8.96 -15.98 -21.57
N LYS A 165 8.91 -17.18 -22.16
CA LYS A 165 7.67 -17.86 -22.58
C LYS A 165 7.41 -19.09 -21.72
N LEU A 166 6.13 -19.48 -21.64
CA LEU A 166 5.71 -20.74 -21.05
C LEU A 166 5.72 -21.83 -22.12
N VAL A 167 6.50 -22.87 -21.93
CA VAL A 167 6.59 -24.04 -22.78
C VAL A 167 5.97 -25.22 -22.06
N LYS A 168 5.19 -26.02 -22.78
CA LYS A 168 4.51 -27.19 -22.21
C LYS A 168 5.51 -28.26 -21.78
N ASN A 169 5.42 -28.71 -20.52
CA ASN A 169 6.19 -29.86 -20.02
C ASN A 169 5.35 -31.12 -20.13
N GLU A 170 5.66 -31.94 -21.12
CA GLU A 170 4.87 -33.15 -21.44
C GLU A 170 4.81 -34.16 -20.29
N ASP A 171 5.87 -34.32 -19.51
CA ASP A 171 5.89 -35.27 -18.40
C ASP A 171 4.99 -34.79 -17.25
N GLU A 172 5.06 -33.53 -16.90
CA GLU A 172 4.15 -32.95 -15.93
C GLU A 172 2.67 -32.98 -16.41
N PHE A 173 2.44 -32.83 -17.73
CA PHE A 173 1.08 -32.95 -18.29
C PHE A 173 0.56 -34.41 -18.24
N LYS A 174 1.43 -35.43 -18.31
CA LYS A 174 1.03 -36.84 -18.07
C LYS A 174 0.47 -36.99 -16.65
N ILE A 175 1.14 -36.40 -15.68
CA ILE A 175 0.67 -36.42 -14.28
C ILE A 175 -0.65 -35.66 -14.12
N ILE A 176 -0.79 -34.48 -14.69
CA ILE A 176 -2.05 -33.72 -14.68
C ILE A 176 -3.20 -34.54 -15.24
N ARG A 177 -3.02 -35.20 -16.39
CA ARG A 177 -4.03 -36.08 -17.02
C ARG A 177 -4.39 -37.24 -16.11
N ARG A 178 -3.39 -37.80 -15.42
CA ARG A 178 -3.60 -38.90 -14.45
C ARG A 178 -4.42 -38.45 -13.25
N VAL A 179 -4.08 -37.31 -12.64
CA VAL A 179 -4.83 -36.73 -11.53
C VAL A 179 -6.27 -36.45 -11.95
N LYS A 180 -6.51 -35.86 -13.15
CA LYS A 180 -7.87 -35.64 -13.70
C LYS A 180 -8.67 -36.95 -13.76
N ARG A 181 -8.05 -38.04 -14.22
CA ARG A 181 -8.68 -39.37 -14.33
C ARG A 181 -9.06 -39.93 -12.95
N LEU A 182 -8.15 -39.82 -11.98
CA LEU A 182 -8.41 -40.29 -10.62
C LEU A 182 -9.55 -39.50 -9.95
N ARG A 183 -9.59 -38.19 -10.15
CA ARG A 183 -10.67 -37.36 -9.67
C ARG A 183 -12.03 -37.71 -10.28
N LYS A 184 -12.08 -37.98 -11.59
CA LYS A 184 -13.30 -38.47 -12.26
C LYS A 184 -13.80 -39.82 -11.70
N LYS A 185 -12.91 -40.65 -11.15
CA LYS A 185 -13.24 -41.91 -10.47
C LYS A 185 -13.63 -41.69 -9.00
N GLY A 186 -13.75 -40.44 -8.51
CA GLY A 186 -14.15 -40.14 -7.14
C GLY A 186 -13.04 -40.19 -6.10
N VAL A 187 -11.77 -40.40 -6.49
CA VAL A 187 -10.65 -40.50 -5.54
C VAL A 187 -10.41 -39.13 -4.88
N GLY A 188 -10.34 -39.07 -3.54
CA GLY A 188 -10.10 -37.85 -2.76
C GLY A 188 -8.68 -37.27 -2.99
N TRP A 189 -8.55 -35.96 -2.80
CA TRP A 189 -7.26 -35.26 -2.98
C TRP A 189 -6.14 -35.83 -2.10
N LYS A 190 -6.43 -36.16 -0.85
CA LYS A 190 -5.49 -36.76 0.10
C LYS A 190 -4.96 -38.11 -0.41
N ASN A 191 -5.82 -38.98 -0.92
CA ASN A 191 -5.38 -40.28 -1.45
C ASN A 191 -4.55 -40.12 -2.72
N ILE A 192 -4.89 -39.15 -3.59
CA ILE A 192 -4.10 -38.86 -4.78
C ILE A 192 -2.70 -38.34 -4.40
N SER A 193 -2.60 -37.46 -3.39
CA SER A 193 -1.31 -36.94 -2.93
C SER A 193 -0.43 -38.06 -2.35
N CYS A 194 -1.00 -38.99 -1.57
CA CYS A 194 -0.28 -40.15 -1.07
C CYS A 194 0.30 -41.02 -2.22
N VAL A 195 -0.55 -41.41 -3.18
CA VAL A 195 -0.11 -42.20 -4.33
C VAL A 195 1.03 -41.54 -5.10
N LEU A 196 0.93 -40.23 -5.39
CA LEU A 196 1.99 -39.50 -6.10
C LEU A 196 3.29 -39.44 -5.30
N ASN A 197 3.20 -39.29 -3.98
CA ASN A 197 4.36 -39.21 -3.09
C ASN A 197 5.04 -40.60 -2.96
N GLU A 198 4.29 -41.68 -2.84
CA GLU A 198 4.78 -43.05 -2.80
C GLU A 198 5.52 -43.43 -4.09
N GLU A 199 5.03 -42.94 -5.23
CA GLU A 199 5.68 -43.12 -6.54
C GLU A 199 6.87 -42.16 -6.77
N GLY A 200 7.18 -41.29 -5.81
CA GLY A 200 8.29 -40.33 -5.91
C GLY A 200 8.05 -39.17 -6.86
N VAL A 201 6.81 -38.94 -7.32
CA VAL A 201 6.47 -37.83 -8.21
C VAL A 201 6.60 -36.50 -7.44
N LYS A 202 7.51 -35.65 -7.88
CA LYS A 202 7.78 -34.34 -7.23
C LYS A 202 6.83 -33.24 -7.69
N SER A 203 6.55 -32.28 -6.78
CA SER A 203 5.88 -31.05 -7.13
C SER A 203 6.79 -30.14 -7.95
N LYS A 204 6.27 -29.05 -8.53
CA LYS A 204 7.04 -28.11 -9.36
C LYS A 204 8.31 -27.56 -8.70
N LYS A 205 8.33 -27.46 -7.38
CA LYS A 205 9.49 -27.00 -6.59
C LYS A 205 10.34 -28.16 -6.02
N GLY A 206 10.13 -29.40 -6.49
CA GLY A 206 10.87 -30.56 -6.04
C GLY A 206 10.41 -31.17 -4.71
N GLY A 207 9.40 -30.61 -4.04
CA GLY A 207 8.84 -31.10 -2.78
C GLY A 207 7.76 -32.19 -2.96
N ILE A 208 7.18 -32.62 -1.85
CA ILE A 208 6.06 -33.56 -1.81
C ILE A 208 4.73 -32.87 -2.17
N TRP A 209 3.74 -33.69 -2.53
CA TRP A 209 2.38 -33.23 -2.78
C TRP A 209 1.55 -33.21 -1.50
N TYR A 210 0.80 -32.13 -1.33
CA TYR A 210 -0.28 -31.98 -0.36
C TYR A 210 -1.61 -31.85 -1.10
N ASP A 211 -2.71 -32.20 -0.45
CA ASP A 211 -4.07 -32.10 -1.00
C ASP A 211 -4.40 -30.70 -1.53
N GLY A 212 -4.08 -29.65 -0.77
CA GLY A 212 -4.25 -28.25 -1.19
C GLY A 212 -3.38 -27.87 -2.40
N SER A 213 -2.16 -28.41 -2.52
CA SER A 213 -1.28 -28.15 -3.66
C SER A 213 -1.79 -28.83 -4.94
N LEU A 214 -2.34 -30.03 -4.84
CA LEU A 214 -3.00 -30.71 -5.97
C LEU A 214 -4.27 -29.98 -6.43
N TYR A 215 -5.10 -29.53 -5.49
CA TYR A 215 -6.28 -28.74 -5.80
C TYR A 215 -5.91 -27.45 -6.58
N ASN A 216 -4.90 -26.72 -6.09
CA ASN A 216 -4.43 -25.50 -6.75
C ASN A 216 -3.80 -25.77 -8.12
N MET A 217 -3.03 -26.87 -8.28
CA MET A 217 -2.52 -27.31 -9.57
C MET A 217 -3.65 -27.51 -10.57
N MET A 218 -4.72 -28.18 -10.15
CA MET A 218 -5.86 -28.49 -11.02
C MET A 218 -6.70 -27.24 -11.37
N LYS A 219 -6.77 -26.26 -10.49
CA LYS A 219 -7.45 -24.98 -10.75
C LYS A 219 -6.72 -24.12 -11.78
N ASN A 220 -5.39 -24.29 -11.89
CA ASN A 220 -4.52 -23.50 -12.76
C ASN A 220 -4.29 -24.16 -14.14
N ASN A 221 -4.73 -25.41 -14.34
CA ASN A 221 -4.65 -26.21 -15.55
C ASN A 221 -6.04 -26.69 -16.03
#